data_f95bbdc4581442d9dc44f3208a1e59c9
#
_entry.id   f95bbdc4581442d9dc44f3208a1e59c9
#
_cell.length_a   1.000
_cell.length_b   1.000
_cell.length_c   1.000
_cell.angle_alpha   90.00
_cell.angle_beta   90.00
_cell.angle_gamma   90.00
#
_symmetry.space_group_name_H-M   'P 1'
#
loop_
_entity.id
_entity.type
_entity.pdbx_description
1 polymer ?
#
loop_
_entity_poly.entity_id
_entity_poly.type
_entity_poly.pdbx_seq_one_letter_code
_entity_poly.pdbx_strand_id
1 'polypeptide(L)'
;MIGQVTSGPASRNRADQIDAILGEETRRYSEGAVTGLPQAWAECDLIVSHLALGATTRIIAPLLASKKTDPGVVVIDDAGRFVVPLVGGHGGGANDLSRRIADGLGATAVLTTATDSLGLPALDTLGWPWSGDVAAVTRAILDGEPVAVVRTQRWPLPPLPQNVVVLDAGAELPADVVARVVVTDRLVELVETSPTVSTSSTNRKGSTNRTASTDRMVEPVETNPTLPTVVLNPPSLVAGMGCNRGTSTGALKALLTSTFADAGLAIESLAAITSVDAKADEPGLVQLAADLGVPFVTYPAGNLATQDVPNPSAAPAEAVGTPSVAEASVLAHGTELVVEKQKTAEATCAVGRIPARGRLTVIGLGPGSRDLTTPRAQQAIRDASVVVGYRPYVAQVKDLLRPGAKIASTPMGKEEERTATAIAFAREGNNVALVCSGDPAIYAMASPTLEQGTEGIDIEIVPGVTASLAASAILGAPLGHDHATISLSDLHTDWDTILRRVRAAAEADLVTVLYNPRSRTRLHHLPDALAILAEHRPPTTPVAVVEEADRPEQKVTLATLADFDPAVVNMNSLVVVGSSTTVYLPAGTGRTVMVTPRDYHWMNR
;
A
#
# COMPACT_ATOMS: atom_id res chain seq x y z
N MET A 1 -18.03 -12.34 10.57
CA MET A 1 -19.03 -11.44 11.25
C MET A 1 -18.38 -10.79 12.45
N ILE A 2 -18.60 -9.47 12.66
CA ILE A 2 -18.08 -8.72 13.81
C ILE A 2 -19.19 -8.54 14.85
N GLY A 3 -18.94 -8.89 16.12
CA GLY A 3 -19.84 -8.66 17.25
C GLY A 3 -19.35 -7.54 18.15
N GLN A 4 -20.25 -6.70 18.67
CA GLN A 4 -19.92 -5.69 19.67
C GLN A 4 -20.67 -5.93 20.98
N VAL A 5 -19.93 -6.08 22.08
CA VAL A 5 -20.49 -6.31 23.43
C VAL A 5 -20.44 -5.01 24.21
N THR A 6 -21.61 -4.46 24.54
CA THR A 6 -21.78 -3.17 25.20
C THR A 6 -22.46 -3.33 26.56
N SER A 7 -22.12 -2.46 27.53
CA SER A 7 -22.67 -2.51 28.89
C SER A 7 -23.44 -1.25 29.32
N GLY A 8 -23.38 -0.17 28.54
CA GLY A 8 -24.01 1.08 28.94
C GLY A 8 -24.18 2.08 27.77
N PRO A 9 -24.76 3.27 28.02
CA PRO A 9 -25.01 4.25 26.95
C PRO A 9 -23.76 4.72 26.24
N ALA A 10 -22.67 4.98 26.97
CA ALA A 10 -21.39 5.44 26.39
C ALA A 10 -20.80 4.39 25.43
N SER A 11 -20.82 3.11 25.81
CA SER A 11 -20.35 2.02 24.98
C SER A 11 -21.22 1.79 23.75
N ARG A 12 -22.54 2.04 23.84
CA ARG A 12 -23.43 1.98 22.67
C ARG A 12 -23.12 3.07 21.66
N ASN A 13 -22.96 4.32 22.10
CA ASN A 13 -22.60 5.42 21.19
C ASN A 13 -21.25 5.15 20.50
N ARG A 14 -20.29 4.57 21.22
CA ARG A 14 -18.98 4.20 20.63
C ARG A 14 -19.13 3.07 19.63
N ALA A 15 -20.00 2.12 19.92
CA ALA A 15 -20.27 1.04 19.00
C ALA A 15 -20.87 1.56 17.68
N ASP A 16 -21.73 2.62 17.71
CA ASP A 16 -22.25 3.27 16.51
C ASP A 16 -21.14 4.00 15.73
N GLN A 17 -20.19 4.62 16.42
CA GLN A 17 -19.00 5.21 15.79
C GLN A 17 -18.14 4.14 15.10
N ILE A 18 -17.99 2.96 15.71
CA ILE A 18 -17.24 1.85 15.13
C ILE A 18 -17.91 1.30 13.89
N ASP A 19 -19.23 1.16 13.85
CA ASP A 19 -19.95 0.78 12.64
C ASP A 19 -19.70 1.77 11.49
N ALA A 20 -19.71 3.08 11.80
CA ALA A 20 -19.41 4.10 10.82
C ALA A 20 -17.93 4.03 10.32
N ILE A 21 -16.98 3.73 11.20
CA ILE A 21 -15.56 3.55 10.87
C ILE A 21 -15.34 2.33 9.99
N LEU A 22 -16.00 1.21 10.32
CA LEU A 22 -15.84 -0.04 9.60
C LEU A 22 -16.58 -0.05 8.26
N GLY A 23 -17.60 0.83 8.10
CA GLY A 23 -18.45 0.89 6.91
C GLY A 23 -19.44 -0.28 6.81
N GLU A 24 -19.66 -0.99 7.92
CA GLU A 24 -20.55 -2.13 8.03
C GLU A 24 -21.25 -2.15 9.39
N GLU A 25 -22.48 -2.67 9.43
CA GLU A 25 -23.24 -2.86 10.66
C GLU A 25 -22.75 -4.12 11.38
N THR A 26 -22.41 -3.97 12.68
CA THR A 26 -21.96 -5.09 13.51
C THR A 26 -23.11 -5.65 14.34
N ARG A 27 -22.99 -6.93 14.73
CA ARG A 27 -23.99 -7.56 15.61
C ARG A 27 -23.84 -7.07 17.05
N ARG A 28 -24.93 -6.61 17.66
CA ARG A 28 -24.95 -6.01 19.00
C ARG A 28 -25.35 -7.00 20.08
N TYR A 29 -24.59 -7.03 21.19
CA TYR A 29 -24.87 -7.82 22.39
C TYR A 29 -24.93 -6.86 23.57
N SER A 30 -26.16 -6.53 24.03
CA SER A 30 -26.43 -5.52 25.07
C SER A 30 -27.02 -6.10 26.34
N GLU A 31 -27.20 -7.41 26.44
CA GLU A 31 -27.85 -8.09 27.58
C GLU A 31 -26.93 -8.33 28.80
N GLY A 32 -25.85 -7.56 28.87
CA GLY A 32 -24.84 -7.66 29.91
C GLY A 32 -23.60 -8.48 29.50
N ALA A 33 -22.47 -8.14 30.08
CA ALA A 33 -21.18 -8.68 29.69
C ALA A 33 -21.05 -10.19 29.84
N VAL A 34 -21.58 -10.72 30.94
CA VAL A 34 -21.50 -12.16 31.30
C VAL A 34 -22.30 -13.03 30.32
N THR A 35 -23.36 -12.51 29.77
CA THR A 35 -24.20 -13.21 28.78
C THR A 35 -23.76 -12.90 27.36
N GLY A 36 -23.50 -11.63 27.06
CA GLY A 36 -23.20 -11.17 25.69
C GLY A 36 -21.86 -11.65 25.14
N LEU A 37 -20.81 -11.72 25.96
CA LEU A 37 -19.50 -12.21 25.50
C LEU A 37 -19.52 -13.68 25.09
N PRO A 38 -20.08 -14.63 25.87
CA PRO A 38 -20.20 -16.02 25.45
C PRO A 38 -21.08 -16.22 24.21
N GLN A 39 -22.14 -15.42 24.05
CA GLN A 39 -22.98 -15.45 22.83
C GLN A 39 -22.18 -14.95 21.61
N ALA A 40 -21.50 -13.80 21.73
CA ALA A 40 -20.65 -13.27 20.66
C ALA A 40 -19.52 -14.26 20.30
N TRP A 41 -18.95 -14.95 21.30
CA TRP A 41 -17.92 -15.98 21.10
C TRP A 41 -18.39 -17.13 20.23
N ALA A 42 -19.65 -17.55 20.40
CA ALA A 42 -20.22 -18.66 19.63
C ALA A 42 -20.67 -18.27 18.21
N GLU A 43 -20.92 -16.99 17.97
CA GLU A 43 -21.62 -16.52 16.77
C GLU A 43 -20.77 -15.62 15.85
N CYS A 44 -19.64 -15.08 16.34
CA CYS A 44 -18.84 -14.11 15.61
C CYS A 44 -17.38 -14.56 15.43
N ASP A 45 -16.77 -14.14 14.33
CA ASP A 45 -15.35 -14.38 14.06
C ASP A 45 -14.45 -13.36 14.76
N LEU A 46 -14.98 -12.14 14.96
CA LEU A 46 -14.31 -11.03 15.62
C LEU A 46 -15.26 -10.39 16.66
N ILE A 47 -14.71 -10.02 17.80
CA ILE A 47 -15.49 -9.44 18.91
C ILE A 47 -14.83 -8.14 19.36
N VAL A 48 -15.60 -7.07 19.44
CA VAL A 48 -15.22 -5.81 20.07
C VAL A 48 -15.89 -5.74 21.45
N SER A 49 -15.08 -5.81 22.50
CA SER A 49 -15.55 -5.69 23.88
C SER A 49 -15.36 -4.29 24.42
N HIS A 50 -16.45 -3.64 24.79
CA HIS A 50 -16.46 -2.32 25.42
C HIS A 50 -16.42 -2.44 26.97
N LEU A 51 -15.63 -3.36 27.47
CA LEU A 51 -15.44 -3.65 28.89
C LEU A 51 -13.98 -3.43 29.27
N ALA A 52 -13.70 -3.30 30.55
CA ALA A 52 -12.33 -3.30 31.03
C ALA A 52 -11.61 -4.60 30.63
N LEU A 53 -10.33 -4.51 30.26
CA LEU A 53 -9.51 -5.63 29.81
C LEU A 53 -9.60 -6.84 30.74
N GLY A 54 -9.45 -6.62 32.07
CA GLY A 54 -9.52 -7.69 33.06
C GLY A 54 -10.90 -8.33 33.22
N ALA A 55 -11.98 -7.61 32.94
CA ALA A 55 -13.33 -8.16 32.93
C ALA A 55 -13.54 -9.07 31.72
N THR A 56 -13.17 -8.59 30.53
CA THR A 56 -13.22 -9.38 29.30
C THR A 56 -12.40 -10.66 29.45
N THR A 57 -11.16 -10.57 29.92
CA THR A 57 -10.27 -11.72 30.12
C THR A 57 -10.91 -12.80 31.04
N ARG A 58 -11.50 -12.40 32.15
CA ARG A 58 -12.12 -13.38 33.08
C ARG A 58 -13.33 -14.11 32.50
N ILE A 59 -14.10 -13.40 31.66
CA ILE A 59 -15.29 -13.99 31.03
C ILE A 59 -14.90 -14.95 29.92
N ILE A 60 -13.91 -14.59 29.07
CA ILE A 60 -13.52 -15.43 27.95
C ILE A 60 -12.55 -16.56 28.33
N ALA A 61 -11.83 -16.47 29.47
CA ALA A 61 -10.84 -17.47 29.86
C ALA A 61 -11.36 -18.92 29.82
N PRO A 62 -12.58 -19.23 30.32
CA PRO A 62 -13.13 -20.59 30.24
C PRO A 62 -13.59 -21.00 28.83
N LEU A 63 -13.65 -20.08 27.88
CA LEU A 63 -14.09 -20.31 26.49
C LEU A 63 -12.90 -20.59 25.55
N LEU A 64 -11.68 -20.25 25.97
CA LEU A 64 -10.47 -20.45 25.18
C LEU A 64 -10.23 -21.93 24.91
N ALA A 65 -10.13 -22.30 23.64
CA ALA A 65 -9.92 -23.69 23.21
C ALA A 65 -8.68 -23.83 22.33
N SER A 66 -8.56 -23.05 21.25
CA SER A 66 -7.48 -23.16 20.30
C SER A 66 -7.19 -21.83 19.61
N LYS A 67 -5.92 -21.46 19.50
CA LYS A 67 -5.48 -20.29 18.75
C LYS A 67 -5.96 -20.26 17.27
N LYS A 68 -6.31 -21.42 16.71
CA LYS A 68 -6.76 -21.55 15.31
C LYS A 68 -8.27 -21.39 15.14
N THR A 69 -9.05 -21.61 16.19
CA THR A 69 -10.53 -21.64 16.12
C THR A 69 -11.21 -20.60 16.98
N ASP A 70 -10.49 -20.03 17.96
CA ASP A 70 -11.04 -19.01 18.82
C ASP A 70 -11.23 -17.70 18.05
N PRO A 71 -12.33 -16.95 18.27
CA PRO A 71 -12.55 -15.66 17.61
C PRO A 71 -11.50 -14.64 18.03
N GLY A 72 -11.23 -13.65 17.15
CA GLY A 72 -10.41 -12.52 17.52
C GLY A 72 -11.16 -11.58 18.48
N VAL A 73 -10.52 -11.20 19.59
CA VAL A 73 -11.13 -10.31 20.60
C VAL A 73 -10.33 -9.04 20.73
N VAL A 74 -11.00 -7.91 20.54
CA VAL A 74 -10.48 -6.55 20.72
C VAL A 74 -11.18 -5.90 21.90
N VAL A 75 -10.42 -5.26 22.80
CA VAL A 75 -10.94 -4.53 23.95
C VAL A 75 -10.71 -3.03 23.75
N ILE A 76 -11.72 -2.22 24.05
CA ILE A 76 -11.62 -0.75 24.00
C ILE A 76 -11.88 -0.20 25.39
N ASP A 77 -11.01 0.70 25.87
CA ASP A 77 -11.19 1.36 27.17
C ASP A 77 -12.40 2.34 27.13
N ASP A 78 -12.98 2.60 28.32
CA ASP A 78 -14.17 3.44 28.42
C ASP A 78 -13.98 4.87 27.88
N ALA A 79 -12.75 5.36 27.87
CA ALA A 79 -12.43 6.67 27.29
C ALA A 79 -12.21 6.64 25.78
N GLY A 80 -12.10 5.44 25.16
CA GLY A 80 -11.80 5.26 23.73
C GLY A 80 -10.41 5.71 23.33
N ARG A 81 -9.46 5.67 24.26
CA ARG A 81 -8.05 6.06 24.02
C ARG A 81 -7.18 4.92 23.56
N PHE A 82 -7.52 3.70 23.97
CA PHE A 82 -6.73 2.50 23.71
C PHE A 82 -7.60 1.40 23.11
N VAL A 83 -7.09 0.77 22.08
CA VAL A 83 -7.69 -0.40 21.41
C VAL A 83 -6.69 -1.53 21.51
N VAL A 84 -7.06 -2.61 22.24
CA VAL A 84 -6.14 -3.68 22.63
C VAL A 84 -6.62 -5.02 22.06
N PRO A 85 -5.90 -5.65 21.12
CA PRO A 85 -6.19 -7.01 20.71
C PRO A 85 -5.81 -7.97 21.84
N LEU A 86 -6.80 -8.71 22.36
CA LEU A 86 -6.64 -9.60 23.51
C LEU A 86 -6.40 -11.05 23.10
N VAL A 87 -7.14 -11.54 22.09
CA VAL A 87 -7.05 -12.90 21.56
C VAL A 87 -7.11 -12.84 20.04
N GLY A 88 -6.48 -13.81 19.35
CA GLY A 88 -6.53 -13.92 17.89
C GLY A 88 -5.81 -12.77 17.15
N GLY A 89 -4.67 -12.29 17.68
CA GLY A 89 -3.95 -11.12 17.17
C GLY A 89 -3.74 -11.14 15.66
N HIS A 90 -3.04 -12.13 15.14
CA HIS A 90 -2.79 -12.26 13.68
C HIS A 90 -3.85 -13.12 13.00
N GLY A 91 -3.84 -14.43 13.20
CA GLY A 91 -4.74 -15.37 12.50
C GLY A 91 -6.24 -15.12 12.73
N GLY A 92 -6.62 -14.53 13.86
CA GLY A 92 -8.00 -14.13 14.16
C GLY A 92 -8.36 -12.71 13.75
N GLY A 93 -7.45 -11.94 13.12
CA GLY A 93 -7.73 -10.58 12.61
C GLY A 93 -7.85 -9.46 13.66
N ALA A 94 -7.63 -9.76 14.97
CA ALA A 94 -7.82 -8.77 16.03
C ALA A 94 -6.82 -7.60 15.96
N ASN A 95 -5.58 -7.81 15.50
CA ASN A 95 -4.60 -6.74 15.32
C ASN A 95 -5.04 -5.73 14.25
N ASP A 96 -5.53 -6.21 13.11
CA ASP A 96 -5.98 -5.36 12.01
C ASP A 96 -7.27 -4.62 12.37
N LEU A 97 -8.21 -5.30 13.02
CA LEU A 97 -9.42 -4.66 13.55
C LEU A 97 -9.05 -3.57 14.57
N SER A 98 -8.07 -3.83 15.45
CA SER A 98 -7.59 -2.84 16.43
C SER A 98 -6.98 -1.61 15.76
N ARG A 99 -6.19 -1.77 14.69
CA ARG A 99 -5.63 -0.64 13.92
C ARG A 99 -6.74 0.17 13.27
N ARG A 100 -7.65 -0.48 12.52
CA ARG A 100 -8.78 0.18 11.83
C ARG A 100 -9.63 1.01 12.80
N ILE A 101 -9.98 0.43 13.95
CA ILE A 101 -10.78 1.12 14.97
C ILE A 101 -9.98 2.26 15.60
N ALA A 102 -8.71 2.05 15.96
CA ALA A 102 -7.87 3.08 16.56
C ALA A 102 -7.66 4.27 15.63
N ASP A 103 -7.35 4.03 14.36
CA ASP A 103 -7.19 5.07 13.33
C ASP A 103 -8.47 5.90 13.17
N GLY A 104 -9.64 5.26 13.11
CA GLY A 104 -10.91 5.94 12.96
C GLY A 104 -11.37 6.71 14.19
N LEU A 105 -11.00 6.27 15.40
CA LEU A 105 -11.32 6.96 16.67
C LEU A 105 -10.26 8.00 17.08
N GLY A 106 -9.09 8.07 16.43
CA GLY A 106 -7.94 8.81 16.91
C GLY A 106 -7.35 8.23 18.21
N ALA A 107 -7.50 6.92 18.42
CA ALA A 107 -7.03 6.17 19.57
C ALA A 107 -5.65 5.53 19.33
N THR A 108 -5.07 4.91 20.36
CA THR A 108 -3.83 4.15 20.24
C THR A 108 -4.11 2.64 20.19
N ALA A 109 -3.71 1.96 19.13
CA ALA A 109 -3.70 0.50 19.08
C ALA A 109 -2.50 -0.04 19.90
N VAL A 110 -2.77 -0.88 20.91
CA VAL A 110 -1.74 -1.45 21.78
C VAL A 110 -1.42 -2.87 21.33
N LEU A 111 -0.56 -3.00 20.31
CA LEU A 111 -0.17 -4.30 19.76
C LEU A 111 1.01 -4.87 20.55
N THR A 112 0.92 -6.14 20.93
CA THR A 112 1.90 -6.80 21.81
C THR A 112 2.46 -8.12 21.26
N THR A 113 2.21 -8.42 19.98
CA THR A 113 2.76 -9.64 19.37
C THR A 113 4.26 -9.51 19.15
N ALA A 114 4.99 -10.61 19.24
CA ALA A 114 6.46 -10.61 19.15
C ALA A 114 6.95 -10.03 17.80
N THR A 115 6.26 -10.32 16.70
CA THR A 115 6.56 -9.76 15.37
C THR A 115 6.38 -8.25 15.33
N ASP A 116 5.28 -7.73 15.91
CA ASP A 116 5.06 -6.27 15.97
C ASP A 116 6.12 -5.58 16.84
N SER A 117 6.50 -6.20 17.98
CA SER A 117 7.54 -5.66 18.89
C SER A 117 8.90 -5.50 18.21
N LEU A 118 9.25 -6.40 17.31
CA LEU A 118 10.51 -6.41 16.57
C LEU A 118 10.39 -5.72 15.20
N GLY A 119 9.21 -5.19 14.85
CA GLY A 119 8.96 -4.57 13.57
C GLY A 119 9.07 -5.53 12.38
N LEU A 120 8.93 -6.84 12.61
CA LEU A 120 8.99 -7.86 11.56
C LEU A 120 7.60 -8.08 10.95
N PRO A 121 7.52 -8.34 9.63
CA PRO A 121 6.24 -8.68 9.01
C PRO A 121 5.81 -10.07 9.48
N ALA A 122 4.57 -10.19 9.91
CA ALA A 122 3.97 -11.50 10.13
C ALA A 122 3.58 -12.11 8.77
N LEU A 123 4.01 -13.32 8.49
CA LEU A 123 3.80 -13.98 7.20
C LEU A 123 2.32 -14.18 6.84
N ASP A 124 1.48 -14.34 7.86
CA ASP A 124 0.02 -14.50 7.76
C ASP A 124 -0.74 -13.17 7.57
N THR A 125 -0.05 -12.02 7.59
CA THR A 125 -0.66 -10.69 7.41
C THR A 125 -0.29 -10.02 6.08
N LEU A 126 0.37 -10.73 5.17
CA LEU A 126 0.76 -10.19 3.86
C LEU A 126 -0.43 -10.01 2.89
N GLY A 127 -1.64 -10.40 3.30
CA GLY A 127 -2.83 -10.38 2.45
C GLY A 127 -2.84 -11.46 1.36
N TRP A 128 -1.95 -12.44 1.46
CA TRP A 128 -1.88 -13.60 0.57
C TRP A 128 -2.40 -14.85 1.29
N PRO A 129 -3.13 -15.74 0.62
CA PRO A 129 -3.43 -17.05 1.15
C PRO A 129 -2.14 -17.80 1.52
N TRP A 130 -2.20 -18.53 2.61
CA TRP A 130 -1.06 -19.27 3.12
C TRP A 130 -1.45 -20.64 3.67
N SER A 131 -0.45 -21.55 3.71
CA SER A 131 -0.58 -22.87 4.32
C SER A 131 0.73 -23.30 4.99
N GLY A 132 0.69 -24.29 5.87
CA GLY A 132 1.85 -24.81 6.56
C GLY A 132 2.06 -24.27 7.98
N ASP A 133 3.28 -24.41 8.51
CA ASP A 133 3.59 -24.10 9.92
C ASP A 133 4.16 -22.68 10.08
N VAL A 134 3.27 -21.67 10.00
CA VAL A 134 3.62 -20.25 10.21
C VAL A 134 4.27 -20.03 11.58
N ALA A 135 3.84 -20.76 12.61
CA ALA A 135 4.34 -20.54 13.96
C ALA A 135 5.81 -20.96 14.10
N ALA A 136 6.18 -22.15 13.58
CA ALA A 136 7.57 -22.61 13.61
C ALA A 136 8.49 -21.75 12.76
N VAL A 137 8.06 -21.39 11.52
CA VAL A 137 8.86 -20.54 10.64
C VAL A 137 9.02 -19.13 11.23
N THR A 138 7.95 -18.53 11.77
CA THR A 138 8.04 -17.23 12.43
C THR A 138 8.97 -17.26 13.63
N ARG A 139 8.91 -18.34 14.43
CA ARG A 139 9.82 -18.52 15.56
C ARG A 139 11.27 -18.57 15.11
N ALA A 140 11.62 -19.37 14.11
CA ALA A 140 12.98 -19.44 13.58
C ALA A 140 13.48 -18.05 13.10
N ILE A 141 12.61 -17.27 12.45
CA ILE A 141 12.95 -15.88 12.05
C ILE A 141 13.25 -15.01 13.29
N LEU A 142 12.40 -15.09 14.34
CA LEU A 142 12.53 -14.29 15.55
C LEU A 142 13.75 -14.68 16.40
N ASP A 143 14.09 -15.97 16.43
CA ASP A 143 15.24 -16.51 17.18
C ASP A 143 16.57 -16.26 16.44
N GLY A 144 16.53 -15.66 15.23
CA GLY A 144 17.71 -15.34 14.43
C GLY A 144 18.31 -16.53 13.70
N GLU A 145 17.59 -17.65 13.61
CA GLU A 145 18.03 -18.86 12.91
C GLU A 145 17.97 -18.68 11.39
N PRO A 146 18.83 -19.38 10.62
CA PRO A 146 18.82 -19.30 9.16
C PRO A 146 17.50 -19.80 8.56
N VAL A 147 16.80 -18.92 7.83
CA VAL A 147 15.54 -19.20 7.13
C VAL A 147 15.70 -18.88 5.65
N ALA A 148 15.18 -19.74 4.77
CA ALA A 148 15.15 -19.46 3.34
C ALA A 148 13.75 -19.05 2.87
N VAL A 149 13.68 -18.02 2.03
CA VAL A 149 12.52 -17.69 1.21
C VAL A 149 12.81 -18.14 -0.21
N VAL A 150 12.14 -19.20 -0.67
CA VAL A 150 12.24 -19.72 -2.04
C VAL A 150 11.07 -19.18 -2.84
N ARG A 151 11.35 -18.48 -3.94
CA ARG A 151 10.30 -17.87 -4.77
C ARG A 151 10.35 -18.39 -6.21
N THR A 152 9.20 -18.78 -6.73
CA THR A 152 9.06 -19.12 -8.15
C THR A 152 8.83 -17.87 -9.02
N GLN A 153 8.43 -16.76 -8.38
CA GLN A 153 8.20 -15.46 -9.00
C GLN A 153 8.63 -14.32 -8.08
N ARG A 154 8.99 -13.18 -8.66
CA ARG A 154 9.44 -11.98 -7.94
C ARG A 154 8.25 -11.11 -7.54
N TRP A 155 7.63 -11.43 -6.42
CA TRP A 155 6.59 -10.61 -5.80
C TRP A 155 7.18 -9.68 -4.74
N PRO A 156 6.61 -8.47 -4.54
CA PRO A 156 7.08 -7.53 -3.55
C PRO A 156 6.96 -8.13 -2.14
N LEU A 157 8.09 -8.46 -1.55
CA LEU A 157 8.16 -8.91 -0.16
C LEU A 157 8.45 -7.72 0.75
N PRO A 158 7.96 -7.73 1.99
CA PRO A 158 8.38 -6.77 3.00
C PRO A 158 9.86 -6.93 3.34
N PRO A 159 10.47 -5.98 4.09
CA PRO A 159 11.83 -6.14 4.58
C PRO A 159 11.98 -7.44 5.37
N LEU A 160 13.00 -8.19 5.07
CA LEU A 160 13.31 -9.46 5.75
C LEU A 160 14.60 -9.29 6.57
N PRO A 161 14.67 -9.84 7.79
CA PRO A 161 15.86 -9.72 8.63
C PRO A 161 17.06 -10.47 8.03
N GLN A 162 18.27 -10.19 8.55
CA GLN A 162 19.52 -10.67 7.97
C GLN A 162 19.68 -12.20 7.98
N ASN A 163 19.00 -12.89 8.87
CA ASN A 163 18.99 -14.35 8.95
C ASN A 163 18.05 -15.00 7.90
N VAL A 164 17.37 -14.21 7.07
CA VAL A 164 16.50 -14.71 6.00
C VAL A 164 17.17 -14.49 4.65
N VAL A 165 17.47 -15.58 3.94
CA VAL A 165 18.01 -15.55 2.58
C VAL A 165 16.89 -15.74 1.56
N VAL A 166 16.87 -14.90 0.50
CA VAL A 166 15.90 -15.03 -0.60
C VAL A 166 16.56 -15.73 -1.77
N LEU A 167 15.97 -16.82 -2.22
CA LEU A 167 16.44 -17.68 -3.29
C LEU A 167 15.39 -17.74 -4.42
N ASP A 168 15.82 -17.70 -5.67
CA ASP A 168 14.95 -18.00 -6.80
C ASP A 168 14.80 -19.53 -6.96
N ALA A 169 13.71 -19.99 -7.56
CA ALA A 169 13.43 -21.41 -7.77
C ALA A 169 14.60 -22.12 -8.51
N GLY A 170 14.95 -23.31 -8.04
CA GLY A 170 16.07 -24.07 -8.57
C GLY A 170 17.44 -23.73 -7.94
N ALA A 171 17.52 -22.73 -7.07
CA ALA A 171 18.73 -22.49 -6.29
C ALA A 171 18.89 -23.55 -5.19
N GLU A 172 20.12 -23.96 -4.92
CA GLU A 172 20.45 -24.90 -3.86
C GLU A 172 20.15 -24.28 -2.48
N LEU A 173 19.46 -25.02 -1.63
CA LEU A 173 19.13 -24.58 -0.28
C LEU A 173 20.37 -24.67 0.60
N PRO A 174 20.80 -23.61 1.30
CA PRO A 174 21.92 -23.67 2.24
C PRO A 174 21.70 -24.76 3.29
N ALA A 175 22.75 -25.50 3.63
CA ALA A 175 22.67 -26.67 4.50
C ALA A 175 22.31 -26.35 5.96
N ASP A 176 22.50 -25.11 6.38
CA ASP A 176 22.20 -24.60 7.73
C ASP A 176 20.77 -24.06 7.89
N VAL A 177 19.97 -24.02 6.82
CA VAL A 177 18.59 -23.55 6.86
C VAL A 177 17.72 -24.49 7.69
N VAL A 178 17.04 -23.94 8.71
CA VAL A 178 16.21 -24.70 9.64
C VAL A 178 14.70 -24.56 9.36
N ALA A 179 14.31 -23.57 8.53
CA ALA A 179 12.91 -23.35 8.15
C ALA A 179 12.84 -22.66 6.78
N ARG A 180 11.71 -22.75 6.10
CA ARG A 180 11.56 -22.07 4.81
C ARG A 180 10.17 -21.49 4.58
N VAL A 181 10.14 -20.46 3.75
CA VAL A 181 8.95 -19.87 3.14
C VAL A 181 9.00 -20.13 1.65
N VAL A 182 7.92 -20.63 1.05
CA VAL A 182 7.80 -20.83 -0.40
C VAL A 182 6.77 -19.84 -0.93
N VAL A 183 7.19 -18.94 -1.83
CA VAL A 183 6.31 -17.98 -2.50
C VAL A 183 6.05 -18.48 -3.91
N THR A 184 4.82 -18.94 -4.17
CA THR A 184 4.50 -19.64 -5.43
C THR A 184 3.01 -19.58 -5.76
N ASP A 185 2.68 -19.68 -7.04
CA ASP A 185 1.34 -19.91 -7.57
C ASP A 185 1.13 -21.37 -8.01
N ARG A 186 2.05 -22.26 -7.64
CA ARG A 186 1.97 -23.68 -7.93
C ARG A 186 1.50 -24.48 -6.73
N LEU A 187 0.89 -25.63 -7.00
CA LEU A 187 0.58 -26.60 -5.96
C LEU A 187 1.88 -27.09 -5.30
N VAL A 188 1.90 -27.04 -3.97
CA VAL A 188 2.98 -27.58 -3.16
C VAL A 188 2.37 -28.64 -2.23
N GLU A 189 2.79 -29.87 -2.36
CA GLU A 189 2.41 -30.93 -1.43
C GLU A 189 3.20 -30.77 -0.12
N LEU A 190 2.55 -30.30 0.92
CA LEU A 190 3.10 -30.29 2.29
C LEU A 190 2.89 -31.70 2.87
N VAL A 191 3.96 -32.46 3.02
CA VAL A 191 3.90 -33.75 3.72
C VAL A 191 3.67 -33.47 5.19
N GLU A 192 2.47 -33.75 5.72
CA GLU A 192 2.19 -33.72 7.15
C GLU A 192 3.05 -34.76 7.85
N THR A 193 4.00 -34.30 8.67
CA THR A 193 4.76 -35.18 9.56
C THR A 193 3.90 -35.56 10.74
N SER A 194 3.10 -36.61 10.62
CA SER A 194 2.62 -37.33 11.80
C SER A 194 3.80 -38.07 12.44
N PRO A 195 3.98 -38.03 13.77
CA PRO A 195 5.04 -38.78 14.42
C PRO A 195 4.68 -40.26 14.41
N THR A 196 5.11 -41.00 13.42
CA THR A 196 5.03 -42.48 13.42
C THR A 196 6.40 -43.07 13.63
N VAL A 197 6.46 -43.87 14.71
CA VAL A 197 7.54 -44.74 15.11
C VAL A 197 7.99 -45.66 13.97
N SER A 198 9.28 -45.71 13.74
CA SER A 198 9.96 -46.54 12.77
C SER A 198 9.68 -48.05 12.97
N THR A 199 9.33 -48.74 11.91
CA THR A 199 9.73 -50.12 11.69
C THR A 199 10.13 -50.34 10.22
N SER A 200 11.29 -50.94 10.10
CA SER A 200 12.02 -51.29 8.87
C SER A 200 11.27 -52.22 7.93
N SER A 201 11.40 -52.10 6.63
CA SER A 201 12.15 -53.06 5.79
C SER A 201 11.81 -53.01 4.27
N THR A 202 12.89 -53.03 3.49
CA THR A 202 13.15 -53.76 2.22
C THR A 202 12.43 -53.42 0.92
N ASN A 203 13.28 -52.94 0.00
CA ASN A 203 13.46 -53.28 -1.42
C ASN A 203 12.30 -53.72 -2.30
N ARG A 204 12.10 -52.99 -3.44
CA ARG A 204 12.12 -53.65 -4.78
C ARG A 204 12.33 -52.64 -5.92
N LYS A 205 13.32 -52.97 -6.78
CA LYS A 205 13.63 -52.37 -8.08
C LYS A 205 12.53 -52.69 -9.11
N GLY A 206 12.26 -51.74 -10.01
CA GLY A 206 11.50 -51.98 -11.22
C GLY A 206 11.79 -50.88 -12.25
N SER A 207 12.69 -51.15 -13.18
CA SER A 207 13.03 -50.37 -14.36
C SER A 207 11.95 -50.51 -15.44
N THR A 208 11.52 -49.39 -16.06
CA THR A 208 11.16 -49.41 -17.49
C THR A 208 11.38 -48.03 -18.12
N ASN A 209 12.24 -48.02 -19.14
CA ASN A 209 12.46 -46.98 -20.11
C ASN A 209 11.18 -46.51 -20.81
N ARG A 210 11.01 -45.19 -20.97
CA ARG A 210 10.36 -44.62 -22.13
C ARG A 210 10.97 -43.26 -22.52
N THR A 211 11.17 -43.11 -23.78
CA THR A 211 11.85 -42.14 -24.59
C THR A 211 11.36 -40.71 -24.45
N ALA A 212 12.32 -39.80 -24.57
CA ALA A 212 12.22 -38.36 -24.50
C ALA A 212 11.26 -37.72 -25.51
N SER A 213 10.45 -36.79 -25.01
CA SER A 213 9.93 -35.63 -25.70
C SER A 213 10.40 -34.38 -24.93
N THR A 214 11.09 -33.50 -25.63
CA THR A 214 11.67 -32.29 -25.10
C THR A 214 10.59 -31.23 -24.88
N ASP A 215 9.96 -31.27 -23.74
CA ASP A 215 9.22 -30.16 -23.18
C ASP A 215 9.84 -29.87 -21.80
N ARG A 216 10.31 -28.65 -21.58
CA ARG A 216 10.90 -28.26 -20.30
C ARG A 216 9.81 -28.22 -19.24
N MET A 217 9.46 -29.37 -18.72
CA MET A 217 8.73 -29.47 -17.46
C MET A 217 9.68 -29.00 -16.35
N VAL A 218 9.39 -27.85 -15.79
CA VAL A 218 10.03 -27.44 -14.54
C VAL A 218 9.56 -28.41 -13.47
N GLU A 219 10.51 -29.18 -12.93
CA GLU A 219 10.24 -30.18 -11.90
C GLU A 219 9.50 -29.55 -10.70
N PRO A 220 8.61 -30.30 -10.02
CA PRO A 220 8.00 -29.87 -8.76
C PRO A 220 9.10 -29.52 -7.76
N VAL A 221 8.89 -28.47 -7.00
CA VAL A 221 9.80 -28.12 -5.90
C VAL A 221 9.81 -29.28 -4.91
N GLU A 222 10.83 -30.15 -4.98
CA GLU A 222 11.00 -31.25 -4.02
C GLU A 222 11.12 -30.66 -2.61
N THR A 223 10.14 -30.97 -1.77
CA THR A 223 10.15 -30.53 -0.38
C THR A 223 10.95 -31.55 0.45
N ASN A 224 12.04 -31.10 1.07
CA ASN A 224 12.67 -31.87 2.14
C ASN A 224 11.62 -32.00 3.26
N PRO A 225 11.10 -33.19 3.59
CA PRO A 225 9.95 -33.36 4.46
C PRO A 225 10.21 -33.03 5.94
N THR A 226 11.41 -32.61 6.30
CA THR A 226 11.84 -32.37 7.67
C THR A 226 11.89 -30.90 8.09
N LEU A 227 11.81 -29.94 7.14
CA LEU A 227 11.89 -28.52 7.47
C LEU A 227 10.49 -27.89 7.65
N PRO A 228 10.24 -27.17 8.76
CA PRO A 228 9.06 -26.32 8.89
C PRO A 228 8.91 -25.42 7.65
N THR A 229 7.76 -25.50 6.99
CA THR A 229 7.52 -24.80 5.73
C THR A 229 6.22 -24.03 5.78
N VAL A 230 6.25 -22.79 5.27
CA VAL A 230 5.08 -21.98 4.95
C VAL A 230 5.03 -21.78 3.44
N VAL A 231 3.88 -22.00 2.84
CA VAL A 231 3.60 -21.64 1.45
C VAL A 231 2.76 -20.38 1.44
N LEU A 232 3.19 -19.40 0.67
CA LEU A 232 2.48 -18.14 0.41
C LEU A 232 2.04 -18.12 -1.05
N ASN A 233 0.76 -17.91 -1.30
CA ASN A 233 0.16 -17.89 -2.62
C ASN A 233 -0.21 -16.45 -3.02
N PRO A 234 0.69 -15.68 -3.69
CA PRO A 234 0.36 -14.35 -4.15
C PRO A 234 -0.76 -14.40 -5.20
N PRO A 235 -1.64 -13.37 -5.30
CA PRO A 235 -2.74 -13.33 -6.24
C PRO A 235 -2.24 -13.05 -7.66
N SER A 236 -1.67 -14.06 -8.30
CA SER A 236 -0.97 -13.97 -9.58
C SER A 236 -1.71 -14.58 -10.77
N LEU A 237 -2.78 -15.32 -10.54
CA LEU A 237 -3.48 -16.05 -11.60
C LEU A 237 -4.86 -15.43 -11.90
N VAL A 238 -5.22 -15.37 -13.17
CA VAL A 238 -6.51 -14.89 -13.67
C VAL A 238 -7.17 -15.98 -14.49
N ALA A 239 -8.41 -16.31 -14.16
CA ALA A 239 -9.18 -17.30 -14.90
C ALA A 239 -10.16 -16.61 -15.86
N GLY A 240 -9.95 -16.77 -17.16
CA GLY A 240 -10.91 -16.37 -18.19
C GLY A 240 -11.94 -17.46 -18.40
N MET A 241 -13.22 -17.12 -18.26
CA MET A 241 -14.31 -18.09 -18.38
C MET A 241 -15.37 -17.67 -19.40
N GLY A 242 -15.72 -18.60 -20.31
CA GLY A 242 -16.87 -18.48 -21.18
C GLY A 242 -17.83 -19.63 -20.89
N CYS A 243 -19.14 -19.40 -21.00
CA CYS A 243 -20.13 -20.44 -20.74
C CYS A 243 -21.41 -20.22 -21.55
N ASN A 244 -22.24 -21.26 -21.67
CA ASN A 244 -23.61 -21.13 -22.13
C ASN A 244 -24.44 -20.35 -21.10
N ARG A 245 -25.53 -19.73 -21.50
CA ARG A 245 -26.44 -19.08 -20.56
C ARG A 245 -27.09 -20.12 -19.63
N GLY A 246 -27.09 -19.81 -18.33
CA GLY A 246 -27.66 -20.67 -17.29
C GLY A 246 -26.77 -21.84 -16.87
N THR A 247 -25.48 -21.83 -17.24
CA THR A 247 -24.51 -22.81 -16.72
C THR A 247 -24.40 -22.68 -15.19
N SER A 248 -24.53 -23.82 -14.49
CA SER A 248 -24.52 -23.83 -13.04
C SER A 248 -23.14 -23.45 -12.45
N THR A 249 -23.14 -22.79 -11.29
CA THR A 249 -21.91 -22.48 -10.52
C THR A 249 -21.08 -23.73 -10.25
N GLY A 250 -21.73 -24.88 -9.97
CA GLY A 250 -21.04 -26.15 -9.73
C GLY A 250 -20.25 -26.65 -10.95
N ALA A 251 -20.84 -26.56 -12.16
CA ALA A 251 -20.17 -26.97 -13.41
C ALA A 251 -18.97 -26.02 -13.71
N LEU A 252 -19.15 -24.72 -13.52
CA LEU A 252 -18.08 -23.73 -13.70
C LEU A 252 -16.93 -23.95 -12.70
N LYS A 253 -17.26 -24.19 -11.43
CA LYS A 253 -16.28 -24.48 -10.37
C LYS A 253 -15.50 -25.76 -10.65
N ALA A 254 -16.18 -26.82 -11.11
CA ALA A 254 -15.53 -28.09 -11.47
C ALA A 254 -14.52 -27.90 -12.60
N LEU A 255 -14.89 -27.18 -13.68
CA LEU A 255 -13.98 -26.87 -14.78
C LEU A 255 -12.79 -26.03 -14.32
N LEU A 256 -13.02 -24.97 -13.52
CA LEU A 256 -11.96 -24.13 -12.98
C LEU A 256 -10.98 -24.95 -12.14
N THR A 257 -11.49 -25.74 -11.18
CA THR A 257 -10.67 -26.55 -10.28
C THR A 257 -9.85 -27.60 -11.04
N SER A 258 -10.46 -28.30 -12.02
CA SER A 258 -9.71 -29.26 -12.83
C SER A 258 -8.64 -28.57 -13.69
N THR A 259 -8.95 -27.41 -14.30
CA THR A 259 -7.98 -26.64 -15.10
C THR A 259 -6.75 -26.27 -14.28
N PHE A 260 -6.94 -25.82 -13.03
CA PHE A 260 -5.85 -25.46 -12.13
C PHE A 260 -5.06 -26.70 -11.69
N ALA A 261 -5.74 -27.78 -11.27
CA ALA A 261 -5.10 -29.00 -10.80
C ALA A 261 -4.27 -29.69 -11.90
N ASP A 262 -4.81 -29.81 -13.10
CA ASP A 262 -4.13 -30.43 -14.24
C ASP A 262 -2.88 -29.66 -14.68
N ALA A 263 -2.87 -28.33 -14.44
CA ALA A 263 -1.71 -27.47 -14.70
C ALA A 263 -0.74 -27.34 -13.51
N GLY A 264 -1.02 -28.00 -12.38
CA GLY A 264 -0.23 -27.87 -11.15
C GLY A 264 -0.24 -26.47 -10.56
N LEU A 265 -1.33 -25.71 -10.73
CA LEU A 265 -1.51 -24.35 -10.23
C LEU A 265 -2.34 -24.32 -8.95
N ALA A 266 -1.98 -23.44 -8.02
CA ALA A 266 -2.69 -23.22 -6.78
C ALA A 266 -3.91 -22.31 -7.01
N ILE A 267 -5.11 -22.77 -6.71
CA ILE A 267 -6.33 -21.97 -6.84
C ILE A 267 -6.35 -20.80 -5.85
N GLU A 268 -5.63 -20.91 -4.76
CA GLU A 268 -5.40 -19.87 -3.76
C GLU A 268 -4.70 -18.63 -4.35
N SER A 269 -3.98 -18.79 -5.48
CA SER A 269 -3.37 -17.69 -6.23
C SER A 269 -4.32 -17.01 -7.23
N LEU A 270 -5.60 -17.36 -7.25
CA LEU A 270 -6.57 -16.73 -8.14
C LEU A 270 -6.81 -15.27 -7.70
N ALA A 271 -6.54 -14.35 -8.63
CA ALA A 271 -6.70 -12.89 -8.43
C ALA A 271 -8.03 -12.36 -8.96
N ALA A 272 -8.56 -12.95 -10.05
CA ALA A 272 -9.81 -12.53 -10.68
C ALA A 272 -10.39 -13.62 -11.59
N ILE A 273 -11.70 -13.54 -11.80
CA ILE A 273 -12.38 -14.24 -12.91
C ILE A 273 -12.72 -13.21 -13.98
N THR A 274 -12.43 -13.51 -15.25
CA THR A 274 -12.69 -12.61 -16.37
C THR A 274 -13.61 -13.21 -17.40
N SER A 275 -14.39 -12.35 -18.11
CA SER A 275 -15.29 -12.76 -19.18
C SER A 275 -15.58 -11.61 -20.16
N VAL A 276 -16.55 -11.82 -21.07
CA VAL A 276 -17.09 -10.79 -21.96
C VAL A 276 -18.26 -10.05 -21.30
N ASP A 277 -18.48 -8.77 -21.63
CA ASP A 277 -19.58 -7.94 -21.06
C ASP A 277 -20.97 -8.56 -21.24
N ALA A 278 -21.20 -9.31 -22.32
CA ALA A 278 -22.45 -10.07 -22.53
C ALA A 278 -22.72 -11.13 -21.45
N LYS A 279 -21.75 -11.39 -20.56
CA LYS A 279 -21.83 -12.34 -19.43
C LYS A 279 -21.74 -11.65 -18.05
N ALA A 280 -21.78 -10.32 -18.00
CA ALA A 280 -21.68 -9.57 -16.74
C ALA A 280 -22.81 -9.93 -15.74
N ASP A 281 -23.96 -10.34 -16.25
CA ASP A 281 -25.16 -10.73 -15.50
C ASP A 281 -25.35 -12.27 -15.39
N GLU A 282 -24.37 -13.07 -15.80
CA GLU A 282 -24.47 -14.54 -15.77
C GLU A 282 -24.39 -15.06 -14.32
N PRO A 283 -25.51 -15.57 -13.75
CA PRO A 283 -25.57 -15.88 -12.31
C PRO A 283 -24.52 -16.89 -11.87
N GLY A 284 -24.20 -17.86 -12.71
CA GLY A 284 -23.20 -18.88 -12.38
C GLY A 284 -21.79 -18.32 -12.22
N LEU A 285 -21.37 -17.33 -13.06
CA LEU A 285 -20.07 -16.69 -12.98
C LEU A 285 -20.00 -15.69 -11.81
N VAL A 286 -21.06 -14.88 -11.63
CA VAL A 286 -21.16 -13.94 -10.51
C VAL A 286 -21.07 -14.67 -9.17
N GLN A 287 -21.83 -15.76 -9.01
CA GLN A 287 -21.79 -16.56 -7.80
C GLN A 287 -20.45 -17.26 -7.60
N LEU A 288 -19.83 -17.77 -8.66
CA LEU A 288 -18.50 -18.41 -8.56
C LEU A 288 -17.44 -17.43 -8.06
N ALA A 289 -17.42 -16.21 -8.60
CA ALA A 289 -16.49 -15.16 -8.16
C ALA A 289 -16.75 -14.78 -6.68
N ALA A 290 -18.00 -14.65 -6.27
CA ALA A 290 -18.38 -14.41 -4.89
C ALA A 290 -17.96 -15.53 -3.94
N ASP A 291 -18.18 -16.80 -4.32
CA ASP A 291 -17.80 -18.00 -3.54
C ASP A 291 -16.27 -18.10 -3.35
N LEU A 292 -15.51 -17.62 -4.31
CA LEU A 292 -14.04 -17.61 -4.26
C LEU A 292 -13.45 -16.30 -3.67
N GLY A 293 -14.30 -15.31 -3.40
CA GLY A 293 -13.86 -14.03 -2.82
C GLY A 293 -12.99 -13.21 -3.77
N VAL A 294 -13.14 -13.38 -5.11
CA VAL A 294 -12.35 -12.66 -6.11
C VAL A 294 -13.23 -11.77 -6.98
N PRO A 295 -12.71 -10.67 -7.55
CA PRO A 295 -13.46 -9.82 -8.47
C PRO A 295 -13.86 -10.58 -9.75
N PHE A 296 -15.07 -10.27 -10.25
CA PHE A 296 -15.52 -10.65 -11.58
C PHE A 296 -15.39 -9.45 -12.50
N VAL A 297 -14.51 -9.55 -13.52
CA VAL A 297 -14.19 -8.46 -14.45
C VAL A 297 -14.62 -8.83 -15.85
N THR A 298 -15.33 -7.95 -16.53
CA THR A 298 -15.77 -8.17 -17.91
C THR A 298 -15.18 -7.15 -18.87
N TYR A 299 -15.08 -7.52 -20.14
CA TYR A 299 -14.50 -6.71 -21.21
C TYR A 299 -15.44 -6.62 -22.41
N PRO A 300 -15.46 -5.46 -23.11
CA PRO A 300 -16.16 -5.31 -24.38
C PRO A 300 -15.69 -6.34 -25.42
N ALA A 301 -16.62 -6.95 -26.15
CA ALA A 301 -16.30 -7.93 -27.19
C ALA A 301 -15.31 -7.39 -28.24
N GLY A 302 -15.40 -6.10 -28.58
CA GLY A 302 -14.45 -5.44 -29.50
C GLY A 302 -13.00 -5.44 -28.96
N ASN A 303 -12.81 -5.29 -27.65
CA ASN A 303 -11.48 -5.40 -27.04
C ASN A 303 -10.97 -6.85 -27.09
N LEU A 304 -11.84 -7.82 -26.79
CA LEU A 304 -11.49 -9.22 -26.85
C LEU A 304 -11.17 -9.69 -28.27
N ALA A 305 -11.82 -9.12 -29.29
CA ALA A 305 -11.58 -9.45 -30.68
C ALA A 305 -10.18 -9.02 -31.19
N THR A 306 -9.52 -8.10 -30.50
CA THR A 306 -8.15 -7.65 -30.86
C THR A 306 -7.06 -8.51 -30.26
N GLN A 307 -7.40 -9.47 -29.37
CA GLN A 307 -6.42 -10.34 -28.73
C GLN A 307 -6.00 -11.49 -29.65
N ASP A 308 -4.69 -11.74 -29.73
CA ASP A 308 -4.14 -12.88 -30.46
C ASP A 308 -4.27 -14.14 -29.59
N VAL A 309 -5.23 -14.98 -29.91
CA VAL A 309 -5.57 -16.18 -29.12
C VAL A 309 -5.13 -17.46 -29.84
N PRO A 310 -4.53 -18.42 -29.13
CA PRO A 310 -4.06 -19.67 -29.76
C PRO A 310 -5.20 -20.59 -30.25
N ASN A 311 -6.39 -20.55 -29.61
CA ASN A 311 -7.50 -21.44 -29.92
C ASN A 311 -8.77 -20.66 -30.32
N PRO A 312 -8.78 -19.98 -31.49
CA PRO A 312 -9.98 -19.30 -31.97
C PRO A 312 -11.11 -20.30 -32.30
N SER A 313 -12.38 -19.87 -32.18
CA SER A 313 -13.55 -20.72 -32.40
C SER A 313 -14.68 -19.89 -33.01
N ALA A 314 -15.43 -20.48 -33.93
CA ALA A 314 -16.52 -19.81 -34.63
C ALA A 314 -17.72 -19.51 -33.72
N ALA A 315 -18.05 -20.40 -32.79
CA ALA A 315 -19.20 -20.22 -31.91
C ALA A 315 -19.19 -18.94 -31.07
N PRO A 316 -18.11 -18.56 -30.35
CA PRO A 316 -18.06 -17.26 -29.67
C PRO A 316 -17.97 -16.10 -30.67
N ALA A 317 -17.36 -16.27 -31.84
CA ALA A 317 -17.30 -15.21 -32.85
C ALA A 317 -18.71 -14.86 -33.37
N GLU A 318 -19.55 -15.84 -33.61
CA GLU A 318 -20.94 -15.69 -34.04
C GLU A 318 -21.85 -15.16 -32.90
N ALA A 319 -21.65 -15.66 -31.69
CA ALA A 319 -22.52 -15.34 -30.55
C ALA A 319 -22.26 -13.99 -29.92
N VAL A 320 -20.99 -13.57 -29.78
CA VAL A 320 -20.57 -12.41 -29.01
C VAL A 320 -19.48 -11.56 -29.70
N GLY A 321 -19.08 -11.90 -30.92
CA GLY A 321 -18.16 -11.09 -31.75
C GLY A 321 -16.69 -11.20 -31.36
N THR A 322 -16.27 -12.27 -30.63
CA THR A 322 -14.86 -12.51 -30.29
C THR A 322 -14.48 -13.96 -30.60
N PRO A 323 -13.25 -14.23 -31.12
CA PRO A 323 -12.82 -15.59 -31.43
C PRO A 323 -12.62 -16.51 -30.22
N SER A 324 -12.46 -15.95 -29.03
CA SER A 324 -12.35 -16.69 -27.77
C SER A 324 -12.75 -15.79 -26.60
N VAL A 325 -13.65 -16.22 -25.74
CA VAL A 325 -13.98 -15.48 -24.51
C VAL A 325 -12.92 -15.77 -23.44
N ALA A 326 -12.64 -17.03 -23.17
CA ALA A 326 -11.75 -17.44 -22.09
C ALA A 326 -10.32 -16.89 -22.27
N GLU A 327 -9.65 -17.19 -23.39
CA GLU A 327 -8.27 -16.74 -23.63
C GLU A 327 -8.19 -15.23 -23.84
N ALA A 328 -9.12 -14.67 -24.62
CA ALA A 328 -9.09 -13.24 -24.91
C ALA A 328 -9.32 -12.39 -23.66
N SER A 329 -10.21 -12.79 -22.74
CA SER A 329 -10.43 -12.01 -21.51
C SER A 329 -9.25 -12.06 -20.55
N VAL A 330 -8.51 -13.16 -20.51
CA VAL A 330 -7.25 -13.29 -19.78
C VAL A 330 -6.19 -12.35 -20.36
N LEU A 331 -5.98 -12.36 -21.68
CA LEU A 331 -5.02 -11.50 -22.35
C LEU A 331 -5.39 -10.02 -22.22
N ALA A 332 -6.67 -9.68 -22.36
CA ALA A 332 -7.16 -8.32 -22.15
C ALA A 332 -6.97 -7.80 -20.71
N HIS A 333 -6.82 -8.71 -19.73
CA HIS A 333 -6.46 -8.37 -18.35
C HIS A 333 -4.97 -7.98 -18.19
N GLY A 334 -4.18 -8.05 -19.25
CA GLY A 334 -2.74 -7.77 -19.25
C GLY A 334 -1.90 -8.88 -18.64
N THR A 335 -2.34 -10.13 -18.79
CA THR A 335 -1.64 -11.33 -18.31
C THR A 335 -0.96 -12.08 -19.45
N GLU A 336 -0.01 -12.95 -19.10
CA GLU A 336 0.55 -13.95 -20.00
C GLU A 336 -0.25 -15.24 -19.88
N LEU A 337 -0.67 -15.83 -21.02
CA LEU A 337 -1.42 -17.07 -21.03
C LEU A 337 -0.52 -18.22 -20.56
N VAL A 338 -0.94 -18.94 -19.51
CA VAL A 338 -0.20 -20.09 -18.94
C VAL A 338 -0.96 -21.41 -19.08
N VAL A 339 -2.28 -21.35 -19.23
CA VAL A 339 -3.11 -22.51 -19.58
C VAL A 339 -4.04 -22.11 -20.71
N GLU A 340 -3.87 -22.75 -21.84
CA GLU A 340 -4.74 -22.57 -22.99
C GLU A 340 -6.17 -23.08 -22.69
N LYS A 341 -7.11 -22.67 -23.53
CA LYS A 341 -8.54 -22.96 -23.36
C LYS A 341 -8.86 -24.44 -23.12
N GLN A 342 -9.28 -24.74 -21.92
CA GLN A 342 -9.92 -25.99 -21.55
C GLN A 342 -11.44 -25.88 -21.75
N LYS A 343 -12.11 -26.96 -22.11
CA LYS A 343 -13.55 -26.91 -22.43
C LYS A 343 -14.31 -28.13 -21.92
N THR A 344 -15.55 -27.90 -21.55
CA THR A 344 -16.61 -28.88 -21.39
C THR A 344 -17.69 -28.65 -22.44
N ALA A 345 -18.79 -29.37 -22.37
CA ALA A 345 -19.95 -29.13 -23.23
C ALA A 345 -20.62 -27.75 -22.96
N GLU A 346 -20.46 -27.20 -21.75
CA GLU A 346 -21.19 -26.02 -21.29
C GLU A 346 -20.32 -24.79 -21.07
N ALA A 347 -19.02 -24.95 -20.85
CA ALA A 347 -18.12 -23.86 -20.46
C ALA A 347 -16.69 -24.04 -20.99
N THR A 348 -15.96 -22.94 -21.02
CA THR A 348 -14.52 -22.86 -21.31
C THR A 348 -13.79 -22.12 -20.20
N CYS A 349 -12.55 -22.53 -19.91
CA CYS A 349 -11.64 -21.89 -18.96
C CYS A 349 -10.25 -21.78 -19.57
N ALA A 350 -9.59 -20.64 -19.37
CA ALA A 350 -8.18 -20.43 -19.65
C ALA A 350 -7.55 -19.72 -18.46
N VAL A 351 -6.25 -19.88 -18.23
CA VAL A 351 -5.58 -19.21 -17.10
C VAL A 351 -4.43 -18.38 -17.62
N GLY A 352 -4.37 -17.15 -17.16
CA GLY A 352 -3.25 -16.26 -17.35
C GLY A 352 -2.52 -15.95 -16.05
N ARG A 353 -1.26 -15.56 -16.18
CA ARG A 353 -0.44 -15.12 -15.07
C ARG A 353 -0.19 -13.64 -15.17
N ILE A 354 -0.48 -12.90 -14.11
CA ILE A 354 -0.09 -11.50 -13.95
C ILE A 354 1.44 -11.47 -13.88
N PRO A 355 2.14 -10.74 -14.75
CA PRO A 355 3.58 -10.58 -14.64
C PRO A 355 3.96 -10.08 -13.25
N ALA A 356 4.91 -10.73 -12.60
CA ALA A 356 5.38 -10.31 -11.29
C ALA A 356 5.96 -8.90 -11.39
N ARG A 357 5.42 -7.98 -10.60
CA ARG A 357 5.79 -6.57 -10.62
C ARG A 357 6.25 -6.15 -9.24
N GLY A 358 7.39 -5.47 -9.17
CA GLY A 358 7.73 -4.73 -7.97
C GLY A 358 6.90 -3.46 -7.88
N ARG A 359 6.93 -2.83 -6.73
CA ARG A 359 6.21 -1.59 -6.44
C ARG A 359 7.18 -0.46 -6.20
N LEU A 360 6.88 0.71 -6.77
CA LEU A 360 7.56 1.96 -6.47
C LEU A 360 6.55 2.95 -5.90
N THR A 361 6.74 3.34 -4.65
CA THR A 361 5.94 4.38 -4.01
C THR A 361 6.77 5.65 -3.89
N VAL A 362 6.36 6.73 -4.55
CA VAL A 362 6.99 8.06 -4.43
C VAL A 362 6.30 8.81 -3.29
N ILE A 363 7.05 9.13 -2.23
CA ILE A 363 6.48 9.52 -0.94
C ILE A 363 6.91 10.93 -0.55
N GLY A 364 5.93 11.80 -0.31
CA GLY A 364 6.13 13.10 0.31
C GLY A 364 6.21 12.98 1.83
N LEU A 365 7.34 13.43 2.39
CA LEU A 365 7.58 13.39 3.84
C LEU A 365 6.97 14.57 4.61
N GLY A 366 6.39 15.54 3.90
CA GLY A 366 6.01 16.81 4.49
C GLY A 366 7.20 17.78 4.65
N PRO A 367 7.02 18.90 5.34
CA PRO A 367 8.02 19.99 5.45
C PRO A 367 9.21 19.62 6.33
N GLY A 368 9.02 18.76 7.33
CA GLY A 368 10.13 18.33 8.19
C GLY A 368 9.71 17.68 9.50
N SER A 369 8.60 18.08 10.10
CA SER A 369 8.11 17.48 11.34
C SER A 369 7.41 16.15 11.12
N ARG A 370 7.49 15.24 12.10
CA ARG A 370 6.94 13.89 12.02
C ARG A 370 5.41 13.87 11.98
N ASP A 371 4.77 14.74 12.70
CA ASP A 371 3.31 14.87 12.78
C ASP A 371 2.68 15.37 11.47
N LEU A 372 3.46 16.00 10.59
CA LEU A 372 3.05 16.37 9.23
C LEU A 372 3.43 15.32 8.17
N THR A 373 4.07 14.23 8.56
CA THR A 373 4.22 13.06 7.69
C THR A 373 2.94 12.22 7.79
N THR A 374 2.22 12.08 6.68
CA THR A 374 0.92 11.41 6.67
C THR A 374 1.01 9.95 7.15
N PRO A 375 -0.02 9.40 7.81
CA PRO A 375 -0.04 7.98 8.22
C PRO A 375 0.24 7.02 7.06
N ARG A 376 -0.30 7.33 5.86
CA ARG A 376 -0.06 6.54 4.64
C ARG A 376 1.41 6.57 4.22
N ALA A 377 2.08 7.73 4.30
CA ALA A 377 3.51 7.85 4.03
C ALA A 377 4.35 7.02 5.01
N GLN A 378 4.03 7.11 6.31
CA GLN A 378 4.71 6.34 7.34
C GLN A 378 4.54 4.83 7.13
N GLN A 379 3.33 4.37 6.77
CA GLN A 379 3.08 2.96 6.50
C GLN A 379 3.82 2.48 5.25
N ALA A 380 3.77 3.23 4.15
CA ALA A 380 4.48 2.89 2.91
C ALA A 380 6.01 2.77 3.13
N ILE A 381 6.59 3.61 4.00
CA ILE A 381 8.01 3.53 4.38
C ILE A 381 8.28 2.26 5.21
N ARG A 382 7.42 1.91 6.17
CA ARG A 382 7.57 0.68 6.97
C ARG A 382 7.51 -0.58 6.13
N ASP A 383 6.71 -0.57 5.07
CA ASP A 383 6.51 -1.73 4.20
C ASP A 383 7.56 -1.85 3.10
N ALA A 384 8.36 -0.81 2.90
CA ALA A 384 9.38 -0.81 1.85
C ALA A 384 10.58 -1.71 2.19
N SER A 385 10.94 -2.60 1.27
CA SER A 385 12.17 -3.40 1.34
C SER A 385 13.42 -2.60 0.94
N VAL A 386 13.22 -1.53 0.14
CA VAL A 386 14.29 -0.61 -0.28
C VAL A 386 13.80 0.82 -0.12
N VAL A 387 14.60 1.68 0.53
CA VAL A 387 14.33 3.12 0.62
C VAL A 387 15.37 3.88 -0.17
N VAL A 388 14.91 4.66 -1.13
CA VAL A 388 15.72 5.50 -2.00
C VAL A 388 15.44 6.97 -1.69
N GLY A 389 16.45 7.82 -1.65
CA GLY A 389 16.22 9.24 -1.39
C GLY A 389 17.49 10.08 -1.28
N TYR A 390 17.31 11.39 -1.15
CA TYR A 390 18.38 12.29 -0.74
C TYR A 390 18.78 12.00 0.71
N ARG A 391 20.10 11.97 1.00
CA ARG A 391 20.63 11.54 2.31
C ARG A 391 19.92 12.17 3.53
N PRO A 392 19.67 13.48 3.61
CA PRO A 392 18.96 14.09 4.73
C PRO A 392 17.52 13.59 4.86
N TYR A 393 16.80 13.32 3.76
CA TYR A 393 15.43 12.84 3.81
C TYR A 393 15.35 11.39 4.27
N VAL A 394 16.27 10.54 3.80
CA VAL A 394 16.40 9.17 4.30
C VAL A 394 16.73 9.15 5.78
N ALA A 395 17.57 10.10 6.26
CA ALA A 395 17.89 10.20 7.67
C ALA A 395 16.67 10.51 8.56
N GLN A 396 15.71 11.31 8.05
CA GLN A 396 14.47 11.65 8.76
C GLN A 396 13.54 10.47 9.01
N VAL A 397 13.66 9.39 8.23
CA VAL A 397 12.74 8.25 8.27
C VAL A 397 13.38 6.95 8.78
N LYS A 398 14.62 7.00 9.23
CA LYS A 398 15.37 5.81 9.70
C LYS A 398 14.65 5.05 10.80
N ASP A 399 13.97 5.74 11.69
CA ASP A 399 13.20 5.17 12.80
C ASP A 399 11.92 4.45 12.35
N LEU A 400 11.45 4.71 11.13
CA LEU A 400 10.32 4.00 10.52
C LEU A 400 10.73 2.71 9.82
N LEU A 401 12.03 2.55 9.50
CA LEU A 401 12.48 1.40 8.73
C LEU A 401 12.45 0.12 9.56
N ARG A 402 11.89 -0.92 8.98
CA ARG A 402 11.95 -2.26 9.56
C ARG A 402 13.34 -2.87 9.39
N PRO A 403 13.73 -3.80 10.28
CA PRO A 403 14.97 -4.56 10.12
C PRO A 403 15.05 -5.21 8.73
N GLY A 404 16.22 -5.12 8.07
CA GLY A 404 16.45 -5.67 6.74
C GLY A 404 16.12 -4.73 5.57
N ALA A 405 15.49 -3.57 5.80
CA ALA A 405 15.29 -2.57 4.77
C ALA A 405 16.64 -2.05 4.23
N LYS A 406 16.81 -2.08 2.91
CA LYS A 406 18.00 -1.56 2.23
C LYS A 406 17.86 -0.04 2.05
N ILE A 407 18.98 0.68 2.16
CA ILE A 407 19.04 2.12 1.95
C ILE A 407 19.93 2.42 0.75
N ALA A 408 19.37 3.11 -0.25
CA ALA A 408 20.07 3.67 -1.38
C ALA A 408 19.95 5.21 -1.35
N SER A 409 20.92 5.91 -0.79
CA SER A 409 20.89 7.36 -0.66
C SER A 409 21.89 8.04 -1.60
N THR A 410 21.43 9.13 -2.24
CA THR A 410 22.26 9.92 -3.17
C THR A 410 22.49 11.34 -2.63
N PRO A 411 23.54 12.05 -3.07
CA PRO A 411 23.70 13.47 -2.78
C PRO A 411 22.70 14.33 -3.55
N MET A 412 22.71 15.64 -3.30
CA MET A 412 21.93 16.64 -4.04
C MET A 412 22.43 16.74 -5.50
N GLY A 413 21.51 17.06 -6.44
CA GLY A 413 21.84 17.17 -7.87
C GLY A 413 21.98 15.82 -8.58
N LYS A 414 21.40 14.75 -8.01
CA LYS A 414 21.42 13.38 -8.53
C LYS A 414 19.99 12.83 -8.66
N GLU A 415 19.06 13.69 -9.08
CA GLU A 415 17.64 13.35 -9.18
C GLU A 415 17.40 12.24 -10.21
N GLU A 416 18.04 12.32 -11.38
CA GLU A 416 17.96 11.32 -12.45
C GLU A 416 18.51 9.95 -11.99
N GLU A 417 19.69 9.94 -11.37
CA GLU A 417 20.30 8.72 -10.82
C GLU A 417 19.42 8.09 -9.73
N ARG A 418 18.77 8.94 -8.90
CA ARG A 418 17.89 8.52 -7.82
C ARG A 418 16.63 7.86 -8.33
N THR A 419 15.95 8.43 -9.32
CA THR A 419 14.76 7.85 -9.96
C THR A 419 15.11 6.57 -10.70
N ALA A 420 16.20 6.55 -11.47
CA ALA A 420 16.67 5.35 -12.17
C ALA A 420 16.97 4.20 -11.19
N THR A 421 17.62 4.51 -10.07
CA THR A 421 17.91 3.53 -9.00
C THR A 421 16.61 2.97 -8.40
N ALA A 422 15.63 3.81 -8.09
CA ALA A 422 14.35 3.38 -7.53
C ALA A 422 13.57 2.49 -8.51
N ILE A 423 13.51 2.87 -9.78
CA ILE A 423 12.86 2.09 -10.84
C ILE A 423 13.57 0.74 -11.04
N ALA A 424 14.91 0.71 -11.05
CA ALA A 424 15.67 -0.51 -11.18
C ALA A 424 15.36 -1.51 -10.06
N PHE A 425 15.38 -1.06 -8.80
CA PHE A 425 15.00 -1.92 -7.68
C PHE A 425 13.55 -2.41 -7.78
N ALA A 426 12.61 -1.57 -8.20
CA ALA A 426 11.23 -2.01 -8.40
C ALA A 426 11.14 -3.07 -9.51
N ARG A 427 11.85 -2.91 -10.64
CA ARG A 427 11.90 -3.92 -11.71
C ARG A 427 12.51 -5.25 -11.26
N GLU A 428 13.35 -5.24 -10.24
CA GLU A 428 13.85 -6.45 -9.58
C GLU A 428 12.81 -7.14 -8.68
N GLY A 429 11.60 -6.60 -8.56
CA GLY A 429 10.52 -7.14 -7.74
C GLY A 429 10.53 -6.65 -6.28
N ASN A 430 11.27 -5.57 -5.97
CA ASN A 430 11.26 -5.00 -4.63
C ASN A 430 10.06 -4.08 -4.40
N ASN A 431 9.70 -3.90 -3.12
CA ASN A 431 8.83 -2.82 -2.66
C ASN A 431 9.69 -1.60 -2.31
N VAL A 432 9.66 -0.58 -3.15
CA VAL A 432 10.57 0.56 -3.09
C VAL A 432 9.84 1.82 -2.63
N ALA A 433 10.37 2.50 -1.61
CA ALA A 433 9.96 3.84 -1.21
C ALA A 433 10.98 4.88 -1.73
N LEU A 434 10.56 5.74 -2.65
CA LEU A 434 11.33 6.91 -3.07
C LEU A 434 10.85 8.12 -2.27
N VAL A 435 11.67 8.57 -1.30
CA VAL A 435 11.28 9.64 -0.37
C VAL A 435 11.79 11.00 -0.80
N CYS A 436 10.94 12.03 -0.68
CA CYS A 436 11.28 13.43 -0.92
C CYS A 436 10.59 14.34 0.10
N SER A 437 11.11 15.55 0.29
CA SER A 437 10.52 16.58 1.17
C SER A 437 9.25 17.16 0.55
N GLY A 438 8.35 17.64 1.36
CA GLY A 438 7.10 18.26 0.93
C GLY A 438 6.15 17.26 0.29
N ASP A 439 5.59 17.64 -0.85
CA ASP A 439 4.74 16.82 -1.71
C ASP A 439 5.52 16.36 -2.95
N PRO A 440 5.40 15.08 -3.37
CA PRO A 440 6.20 14.55 -4.47
C PRO A 440 5.83 15.14 -5.84
N ALA A 441 4.64 15.70 -5.99
CA ALA A 441 4.17 16.32 -7.23
C ALA A 441 4.49 17.83 -7.33
N ILE A 442 4.98 18.46 -6.25
CA ILE A 442 5.28 19.90 -6.20
C ILE A 442 6.79 20.13 -6.23
N TYR A 443 7.35 20.32 -7.42
CA TYR A 443 8.79 20.54 -7.67
C TYR A 443 9.69 19.45 -7.06
N ALA A 444 9.21 18.21 -7.06
CA ALA A 444 9.88 17.08 -6.42
C ALA A 444 9.96 15.86 -7.35
N MET A 445 9.91 14.64 -6.79
CA MET A 445 10.35 13.43 -7.49
C MET A 445 9.29 12.73 -8.36
N ALA A 446 7.98 13.10 -8.28
CA ALA A 446 6.94 12.38 -9.01
C ALA A 446 7.07 12.53 -10.54
N SER A 447 7.20 13.77 -11.05
CA SER A 447 7.35 14.02 -12.48
C SER A 447 8.57 13.32 -13.09
N PRO A 448 9.81 13.51 -12.59
CA PRO A 448 10.97 12.83 -13.17
C PRO A 448 10.90 11.30 -13.06
N THR A 449 10.22 10.75 -12.05
CA THR A 449 10.02 9.30 -11.94
C THR A 449 9.10 8.78 -13.05
N LEU A 450 7.97 9.46 -13.28
CA LEU A 450 7.02 9.08 -14.32
C LEU A 450 7.58 9.26 -15.72
N GLU A 451 8.36 10.33 -15.94
CA GLU A 451 8.98 10.64 -17.24
C GLU A 451 10.09 9.65 -17.64
N GLN A 452 10.74 8.99 -16.67
CA GLN A 452 11.76 7.95 -16.96
C GLN A 452 11.16 6.61 -17.41
N GLY A 453 9.83 6.45 -17.37
CA GLY A 453 9.15 5.23 -17.75
C GLY A 453 9.04 4.22 -16.59
N THR A 454 7.81 3.90 -16.25
CA THR A 454 7.45 3.03 -15.13
C THR A 454 6.76 1.75 -15.59
N GLU A 455 6.89 1.40 -16.86
CA GLU A 455 6.33 0.17 -17.42
C GLU A 455 6.88 -1.06 -16.70
N GLY A 456 6.00 -2.01 -16.41
CA GLY A 456 6.34 -3.27 -15.75
C GLY A 456 6.53 -3.18 -14.23
N ILE A 457 6.20 -2.05 -13.60
CA ILE A 457 6.16 -1.91 -12.14
C ILE A 457 4.83 -1.26 -11.71
N ASP A 458 4.41 -1.55 -10.47
CA ASP A 458 3.31 -0.83 -9.85
C ASP A 458 3.82 0.49 -9.30
N ILE A 459 3.17 1.61 -9.66
CA ILE A 459 3.55 2.93 -9.18
C ILE A 459 2.45 3.57 -8.35
N GLU A 460 2.83 4.16 -7.23
CA GLU A 460 1.95 4.91 -6.36
C GLU A 460 2.61 6.23 -5.96
N ILE A 461 1.80 7.32 -5.92
CA ILE A 461 2.22 8.62 -5.42
C ILE A 461 1.50 8.87 -4.10
N VAL A 462 2.27 9.01 -3.01
CA VAL A 462 1.72 9.31 -1.68
C VAL A 462 1.95 10.79 -1.38
N PRO A 463 0.88 11.59 -1.23
CA PRO A 463 1.01 13.03 -1.02
C PRO A 463 1.63 13.36 0.34
N GLY A 464 2.25 14.53 0.40
CA GLY A 464 2.77 15.13 1.62
C GLY A 464 2.36 16.60 1.74
N VAL A 465 2.53 17.19 2.93
CA VAL A 465 2.29 18.62 3.11
C VAL A 465 3.41 19.40 2.44
N THR A 466 3.09 20.12 1.35
CA THR A 466 4.08 20.94 0.65
C THR A 466 4.49 22.17 1.48
N ALA A 467 5.71 22.67 1.27
CA ALA A 467 6.27 23.79 2.01
C ALA A 467 5.41 25.06 1.94
N SER A 468 4.67 25.31 0.85
CA SER A 468 3.78 26.47 0.75
C SER A 468 2.60 26.42 1.73
N LEU A 469 2.01 25.25 1.93
CA LEU A 469 0.92 25.06 2.90
C LEU A 469 1.43 25.13 4.33
N ALA A 470 2.58 24.53 4.60
CA ALA A 470 3.23 24.64 5.90
C ALA A 470 3.58 26.10 6.24
N ALA A 471 4.20 26.82 5.30
CA ALA A 471 4.48 28.25 5.46
C ALA A 471 3.21 29.08 5.66
N SER A 472 2.14 28.78 4.93
CA SER A 472 0.84 29.44 5.10
C SER A 472 0.29 29.26 6.52
N ALA A 473 0.34 28.05 7.06
CA ALA A 473 -0.11 27.77 8.44
C ALA A 473 0.76 28.49 9.48
N ILE A 474 2.09 28.53 9.27
CA ILE A 474 3.03 29.25 10.12
C ILE A 474 2.74 30.76 10.10
N LEU A 475 2.49 31.34 8.93
CA LEU A 475 2.26 32.76 8.73
C LEU A 475 0.85 33.23 9.14
N GLY A 476 -0.14 32.33 9.15
CA GLY A 476 -1.54 32.63 9.41
C GLY A 476 -2.43 32.15 8.27
N ALA A 477 -2.87 33.05 7.39
CA ALA A 477 -3.70 32.71 6.22
C ALA A 477 -3.34 33.57 4.99
N PRO A 478 -2.07 33.65 4.55
CA PRO A 478 -1.70 34.41 3.35
C PRO A 478 -2.33 33.83 2.09
N LEU A 479 -2.56 32.50 2.03
CA LEU A 479 -3.19 31.78 0.92
C LEU A 479 -4.72 31.69 1.06
N GLY A 480 -5.34 32.59 1.79
CA GLY A 480 -6.79 32.63 1.99
C GLY A 480 -7.58 32.97 0.73
N HIS A 481 -6.94 33.48 -0.32
CA HIS A 481 -7.50 33.77 -1.61
C HIS A 481 -6.66 33.09 -2.73
N ASP A 482 -6.92 33.44 -4.00
CA ASP A 482 -6.21 32.89 -5.16
C ASP A 482 -4.71 33.16 -5.07
N HIS A 483 -3.90 32.17 -5.42
CA HIS A 483 -2.46 32.26 -5.30
C HIS A 483 -1.74 31.49 -6.41
N ALA A 484 -0.52 31.88 -6.67
CA ALA A 484 0.40 31.21 -7.59
C ALA A 484 1.62 30.68 -6.82
N THR A 485 2.02 29.45 -7.17
CA THR A 485 3.26 28.83 -6.68
C THR A 485 4.25 28.78 -7.85
N ILE A 486 5.41 29.43 -7.71
CA ILE A 486 6.40 29.56 -8.78
C ILE A 486 7.79 29.18 -8.24
N SER A 487 8.46 28.26 -8.93
CA SER A 487 9.88 27.97 -8.67
C SER A 487 10.77 28.95 -9.43
N LEU A 488 11.70 29.59 -8.72
CA LEU A 488 12.73 30.46 -9.32
C LEU A 488 13.97 29.68 -9.78
N SER A 489 13.91 28.33 -9.80
CA SER A 489 14.99 27.52 -10.33
C SER A 489 14.95 27.46 -11.85
N ASP A 490 16.03 27.92 -12.47
CA ASP A 490 16.25 27.90 -13.94
C ASP A 490 16.89 26.59 -14.43
N LEU A 491 16.96 25.58 -13.58
CA LEU A 491 17.61 24.29 -13.91
C LEU A 491 16.84 23.51 -15.01
N HIS A 492 15.51 23.56 -14.99
CA HIS A 492 14.63 22.82 -15.90
C HIS A 492 13.65 23.70 -16.67
N THR A 493 13.64 25.01 -16.41
CA THR A 493 12.77 25.98 -17.07
C THR A 493 13.59 27.24 -17.33
N ASP A 494 13.59 27.73 -18.56
CA ASP A 494 14.33 28.95 -18.92
C ASP A 494 13.85 30.16 -18.10
N TRP A 495 14.78 31.06 -17.79
CA TRP A 495 14.55 32.21 -16.92
C TRP A 495 13.47 33.16 -17.47
N ASP A 496 13.42 33.38 -18.77
CA ASP A 496 12.42 34.26 -19.40
C ASP A 496 11.00 33.69 -19.22
N THR A 497 10.85 32.36 -19.27
CA THR A 497 9.57 31.71 -18.99
C THR A 497 9.17 31.87 -17.53
N ILE A 498 10.11 31.78 -16.59
CA ILE A 498 9.85 32.04 -15.17
C ILE A 498 9.40 33.47 -14.96
N LEU A 499 10.11 34.44 -15.53
CA LEU A 499 9.76 35.89 -15.45
C LEU A 499 8.36 36.16 -16.00
N ARG A 500 8.00 35.58 -17.15
CA ARG A 500 6.63 35.69 -17.70
C ARG A 500 5.56 35.19 -16.72
N ARG A 501 5.82 34.07 -16.01
CA ARG A 501 4.90 33.53 -15.01
C ARG A 501 4.79 34.44 -13.78
N VAL A 502 5.90 35.00 -13.32
CA VAL A 502 5.91 36.00 -12.24
C VAL A 502 5.11 37.24 -12.65
N ARG A 503 5.28 37.77 -13.88
CA ARG A 503 4.54 38.91 -14.38
C ARG A 503 3.04 38.62 -14.46
N ALA A 504 2.64 37.46 -14.97
CA ALA A 504 1.24 37.07 -15.04
C ALA A 504 0.59 36.98 -13.63
N ALA A 505 1.31 36.45 -12.63
CA ALA A 505 0.85 36.42 -11.25
C ALA A 505 0.79 37.84 -10.63
N ALA A 506 1.69 38.72 -10.99
CA ALA A 506 1.71 40.11 -10.55
C ALA A 506 0.52 40.90 -11.15
N GLU A 507 0.29 40.81 -12.46
CA GLU A 507 -0.81 41.46 -13.20
C GLU A 507 -2.19 40.98 -12.71
N ALA A 508 -2.32 39.66 -12.41
CA ALA A 508 -3.55 39.05 -11.85
C ALA A 508 -3.74 39.28 -10.34
N ASP A 509 -2.84 40.00 -9.70
CA ASP A 509 -2.83 40.29 -8.25
C ASP A 509 -2.92 39.02 -7.36
N LEU A 510 -2.30 37.91 -7.77
CA LEU A 510 -2.29 36.68 -7.01
C LEU A 510 -1.26 36.72 -5.87
N VAL A 511 -1.59 36.19 -4.70
CA VAL A 511 -0.56 35.89 -3.70
C VAL A 511 0.48 34.99 -4.33
N THR A 512 1.76 35.35 -4.25
CA THR A 512 2.82 34.63 -4.97
C THR A 512 3.77 33.95 -3.99
N VAL A 513 3.84 32.61 -4.11
CA VAL A 513 4.75 31.78 -3.30
C VAL A 513 5.94 31.39 -4.18
N LEU A 514 7.13 31.84 -3.80
CA LEU A 514 8.37 31.62 -4.53
C LEU A 514 9.19 30.50 -3.91
N TYR A 515 9.29 29.38 -4.63
CA TYR A 515 10.15 28.23 -4.29
C TYR A 515 11.55 28.42 -4.87
N ASN A 516 12.53 27.78 -4.25
CA ASN A 516 13.93 27.82 -4.67
C ASN A 516 14.45 29.26 -4.89
N PRO A 517 14.15 30.20 -4.00
CA PRO A 517 14.34 31.63 -4.24
C PRO A 517 15.81 32.03 -4.39
N ARG A 518 16.74 31.25 -3.83
CA ARG A 518 18.16 31.54 -3.87
C ARG A 518 19.01 30.28 -3.82
N SER A 519 20.18 30.30 -4.48
CA SER A 519 21.24 29.31 -4.33
C SER A 519 22.62 29.98 -4.32
N ARG A 520 23.70 29.21 -4.27
CA ARG A 520 25.06 29.75 -4.35
C ARG A 520 25.34 30.49 -5.66
N THR A 521 24.71 30.10 -6.73
CA THR A 521 24.89 30.67 -8.09
C THR A 521 23.73 31.55 -8.53
N ARG A 522 22.53 31.36 -7.99
CA ARG A 522 21.32 32.12 -8.31
C ARG A 522 21.11 33.24 -7.29
N LEU A 523 21.76 34.37 -7.50
CA LEU A 523 21.71 35.52 -6.59
C LEU A 523 20.74 36.61 -7.04
N HIS A 524 20.46 36.73 -8.37
CA HIS A 524 19.63 37.79 -8.94
C HIS A 524 18.15 37.38 -9.14
N HIS A 525 17.84 36.08 -9.16
CA HIS A 525 16.50 35.59 -9.48
C HIS A 525 15.39 36.13 -8.57
N LEU A 526 15.63 36.11 -7.24
CA LEU A 526 14.67 36.67 -6.30
C LEU A 526 14.53 38.19 -6.43
N PRO A 527 15.62 39.01 -6.49
CA PRO A 527 15.53 40.43 -6.76
C PRO A 527 14.74 40.77 -8.02
N ASP A 528 14.99 40.08 -9.15
CA ASP A 528 14.29 40.32 -10.41
C ASP A 528 12.79 39.99 -10.32
N ALA A 529 12.44 38.89 -9.66
CA ALA A 529 11.04 38.51 -9.41
C ALA A 529 10.32 39.54 -8.53
N LEU A 530 10.97 40.03 -7.48
CA LEU A 530 10.43 41.07 -6.60
C LEU A 530 10.25 42.40 -7.32
N ALA A 531 11.17 42.78 -8.22
CA ALA A 531 11.06 44.00 -9.00
C ALA A 531 9.79 43.96 -9.89
N ILE A 532 9.51 42.84 -10.57
CA ILE A 532 8.28 42.66 -11.33
C ILE A 532 7.03 42.76 -10.45
N LEU A 533 7.04 42.13 -9.29
CA LEU A 533 5.91 42.20 -8.36
C LEU A 533 5.67 43.63 -7.86
N ALA A 534 6.75 44.42 -7.63
CA ALA A 534 6.67 45.81 -7.23
C ALA A 534 6.11 46.76 -8.30
N GLU A 535 6.15 46.38 -9.59
CA GLU A 535 5.50 47.18 -10.65
C GLU A 535 3.97 47.18 -10.52
N HIS A 536 3.40 46.17 -9.85
CA HIS A 536 1.93 45.92 -9.78
C HIS A 536 1.36 45.98 -8.36
N ARG A 537 2.18 46.24 -7.32
CA ARG A 537 1.77 46.20 -5.94
C ARG A 537 2.24 47.38 -5.13
N PRO A 538 1.47 47.82 -4.11
CA PRO A 538 1.90 48.84 -3.18
C PRO A 538 3.22 48.49 -2.49
N PRO A 539 4.09 49.47 -2.21
CA PRO A 539 5.30 49.25 -1.43
C PRO A 539 5.08 48.64 -0.04
N THR A 540 3.87 48.84 0.52
CA THR A 540 3.43 48.30 1.82
C THR A 540 2.95 46.86 1.76
N THR A 541 2.90 46.23 0.59
CA THR A 541 2.47 44.84 0.43
C THR A 541 3.31 43.90 1.31
N PRO A 542 2.67 43.05 2.14
CA PRO A 542 3.37 42.10 3.00
C PRO A 542 4.24 41.10 2.23
N VAL A 543 5.48 40.94 2.72
CA VAL A 543 6.40 39.88 2.26
C VAL A 543 6.88 39.10 3.46
N ALA A 544 6.75 37.79 3.41
CA ALA A 544 7.21 36.91 4.48
C ALA A 544 8.19 35.86 3.97
N VAL A 545 9.20 35.55 4.78
CA VAL A 545 10.11 34.42 4.53
C VAL A 545 9.94 33.42 5.65
N VAL A 546 9.78 32.14 5.26
CA VAL A 546 9.80 31.02 6.18
C VAL A 546 11.01 30.14 5.81
N GLU A 547 11.96 30.07 6.73
CA GLU A 547 13.13 29.21 6.64
C GLU A 547 12.88 27.95 7.44
N GLU A 548 13.30 26.78 6.95
CA GLU A 548 13.22 25.49 7.62
C GLU A 548 11.84 25.25 8.26
N ALA A 549 10.76 25.40 7.46
CA ALA A 549 9.38 25.26 7.93
C ALA A 549 9.16 23.93 8.67
N ASP A 550 8.55 24.02 9.86
CA ASP A 550 8.26 22.88 10.75
C ASP A 550 9.49 22.03 11.13
N ARG A 551 10.67 22.68 11.20
CA ARG A 551 11.91 22.07 11.69
C ARG A 551 12.42 22.84 12.92
N PRO A 552 13.34 22.25 13.70
CA PRO A 552 13.87 22.92 14.91
C PRO A 552 14.48 24.30 14.65
N GLU A 553 15.05 24.51 13.47
CA GLU A 553 15.71 25.74 13.05
C GLU A 553 14.76 26.74 12.38
N GLN A 554 13.44 26.53 12.45
CA GLN A 554 12.44 27.37 11.81
C GLN A 554 12.60 28.83 12.18
N LYS A 555 12.65 29.70 11.17
CA LYS A 555 12.69 31.14 11.32
C LYS A 555 11.69 31.82 10.40
N VAL A 556 11.02 32.84 10.91
CA VAL A 556 10.07 33.66 10.16
C VAL A 556 10.58 35.11 10.15
N THR A 557 10.65 35.69 8.94
CA THR A 557 10.95 37.11 8.74
C THR A 557 9.76 37.77 8.07
N LEU A 558 9.24 38.84 8.66
CA LEU A 558 8.13 39.64 8.14
C LEU A 558 8.66 40.99 7.69
N ALA A 559 8.28 41.43 6.49
CA ALA A 559 8.68 42.72 5.91
C ALA A 559 7.57 43.26 5.01
N THR A 560 7.75 44.46 4.48
CA THR A 560 6.98 44.98 3.36
C THR A 560 7.78 44.80 2.06
N LEU A 561 7.14 44.92 0.90
CA LEU A 561 7.83 44.84 -0.39
C LEU A 561 8.92 45.89 -0.55
N ALA A 562 8.73 47.10 0.06
CA ALA A 562 9.72 48.18 0.06
C ALA A 562 10.94 47.92 0.96
N ASP A 563 10.71 47.25 2.10
CA ASP A 563 11.74 47.10 3.14
C ASP A 563 12.41 45.71 3.11
N PHE A 564 11.96 44.84 2.21
CA PHE A 564 12.45 43.47 2.16
C PHE A 564 13.88 43.38 1.61
N ASP A 565 14.78 42.82 2.41
CA ASP A 565 16.15 42.53 2.00
C ASP A 565 16.25 41.06 1.48
N PRO A 566 16.42 40.85 0.16
CA PRO A 566 16.59 39.49 -0.39
C PRO A 566 17.82 38.74 0.12
N ALA A 567 18.79 39.44 0.77
CA ALA A 567 20.00 38.81 1.29
C ALA A 567 19.74 37.88 2.46
N VAL A 568 18.63 38.06 3.20
CA VAL A 568 18.24 37.17 4.33
C VAL A 568 17.78 35.77 3.87
N VAL A 569 17.53 35.57 2.57
CA VAL A 569 16.99 34.34 2.01
C VAL A 569 18.10 33.34 1.68
N ASN A 570 17.90 32.11 2.01
CA ASN A 570 18.81 30.97 1.70
C ASN A 570 18.10 29.87 0.88
N MET A 571 18.79 28.75 0.66
CA MET A 571 18.27 27.62 -0.12
C MET A 571 17.06 26.92 0.49
N ASN A 572 16.91 26.98 1.82
CA ASN A 572 15.86 26.32 2.57
C ASN A 572 14.72 27.28 2.94
N SER A 573 14.66 28.43 2.24
CA SER A 573 13.66 29.47 2.44
C SER A 573 12.54 29.35 1.43
N LEU A 574 11.34 29.72 1.87
CA LEU A 574 10.18 29.99 1.02
C LEU A 574 9.80 31.46 1.19
N VAL A 575 9.56 32.17 0.08
CA VAL A 575 9.15 33.57 0.11
C VAL A 575 7.67 33.67 -0.31
N VAL A 576 6.87 34.33 0.51
CA VAL A 576 5.45 34.60 0.25
C VAL A 576 5.28 36.10 0.06
N VAL A 577 4.85 36.51 -1.11
CA VAL A 577 4.52 37.91 -1.43
C VAL A 577 3.01 38.03 -1.52
N GLY A 578 2.44 38.92 -0.71
CA GLY A 578 1.00 39.15 -0.65
C GLY A 578 0.42 39.72 -1.96
N SER A 579 -0.90 39.70 -2.10
CA SER A 579 -1.67 40.50 -3.06
C SER A 579 -1.82 41.94 -2.57
N SER A 580 -2.46 42.81 -3.36
CA SER A 580 -2.77 44.19 -2.95
C SER A 580 -3.66 44.28 -1.71
N THR A 581 -4.45 43.22 -1.41
CA THR A 581 -5.35 43.14 -0.24
C THR A 581 -4.77 42.45 0.97
N THR A 582 -3.58 41.84 0.83
CA THR A 582 -2.91 41.13 1.93
C THR A 582 -2.48 42.14 3.03
N VAL A 583 -2.69 41.74 4.28
CA VAL A 583 -2.36 42.59 5.44
C VAL A 583 -1.68 41.80 6.54
N TYR A 584 -0.95 42.53 7.41
CA TYR A 584 -0.52 42.00 8.69
C TYR A 584 -1.54 42.34 9.77
N LEU A 585 -1.95 41.33 10.53
CA LEU A 585 -2.89 41.49 11.63
C LEU A 585 -2.31 40.96 12.94
N PRO A 586 -2.61 41.60 14.08
CA PRO A 586 -2.32 41.03 15.38
C PRO A 586 -3.20 39.79 15.63
N ALA A 587 -2.62 38.72 16.16
CA ALA A 587 -3.35 37.50 16.50
C ALA A 587 -2.90 36.95 17.86
N GLY A 588 -3.85 36.56 18.70
CA GLY A 588 -3.57 36.09 20.05
C GLY A 588 -2.77 37.06 20.88
N THR A 589 -1.83 36.58 21.70
CA THR A 589 -1.00 37.37 22.60
C THR A 589 0.34 37.73 21.94
N GLY A 590 0.34 38.81 21.15
CA GLY A 590 1.59 39.40 20.63
C GLY A 590 2.17 38.77 19.37
N ARG A 591 1.41 37.89 18.65
CA ARG A 591 1.81 37.36 17.35
C ARG A 591 1.28 38.25 16.22
N THR A 592 2.09 38.48 15.21
CA THR A 592 1.67 39.08 13.94
C THR A 592 1.47 37.96 12.90
N VAL A 593 0.34 37.99 12.21
CA VAL A 593 -0.01 37.03 11.14
C VAL A 593 -0.21 37.75 9.81
N MET A 594 0.06 37.04 8.71
CA MET A 594 -0.18 37.50 7.35
C MET A 594 -1.50 36.90 6.86
N VAL A 595 -2.40 37.74 6.40
CA VAL A 595 -3.75 37.33 5.98
C VAL A 595 -4.12 37.98 4.64
N THR A 596 -4.65 37.19 3.71
CA THR A 596 -5.32 37.70 2.52
C THR A 596 -6.83 37.54 2.70
N PRO A 597 -7.56 38.66 2.94
CA PRO A 597 -9.00 38.64 3.18
C PRO A 597 -9.81 38.10 1.99
N ARG A 598 -10.97 37.50 2.27
CA ARG A 598 -11.93 37.03 1.26
C ARG A 598 -13.20 37.88 1.22
N ASP A 599 -13.22 39.04 1.89
CA ASP A 599 -14.35 39.98 1.94
C ASP A 599 -15.70 39.32 2.30
N TYR A 600 -15.69 38.51 3.35
CA TYR A 600 -16.91 37.86 3.81
C TYR A 600 -17.94 38.91 4.23
N HIS A 601 -19.12 38.93 3.57
CA HIS A 601 -20.19 39.89 3.79
C HIS A 601 -20.69 39.98 5.23
N TRP A 602 -20.51 38.92 6.03
CA TRP A 602 -20.88 38.89 7.46
C TRP A 602 -19.87 39.64 8.36
N MET A 603 -18.68 39.93 7.89
CA MET A 603 -17.66 40.71 8.64
C MET A 603 -17.89 42.22 8.55
N ASN A 604 -18.72 42.67 7.63
CA ASN A 604 -19.05 44.08 7.41
C ASN A 604 -20.37 44.49 8.17
N ARG A 605 -20.76 43.76 9.20
CA ARG A 605 -21.96 44.05 10.02
C ARG A 605 -21.59 44.83 11.30
#